data_822ec658c0b304659514c9e8d797fb94
#
_entry.id   822ec658c0b304659514c9e8d797fb94
#
_cell.length_a   1.000
_cell.length_b   1.000
_cell.length_c   1.000
_cell.angle_alpha   90.00
_cell.angle_beta   90.00
_cell.angle_gamma   90.00
#
_symmetry.space_group_name_H-M   'P 1'
#
loop_
_entity.id
_entity.type
_entity.pdbx_description
1 polymer ?
#
loop_
_entity_poly.entity_id
_entity_poly.type
_entity_poly.pdbx_seq_one_letter_code
_entity_poly.pdbx_strand_id
1 'polypeptide(L)'
;MGFQTIINNASDITIDRRKAASTVITRSGHLRTAERLPSVYLFNVNVADGLTYSTNRSLIEELDRLDRTIEEEINIGTSNTGLAYITQYQGNLTPAQINQITVTSATGGNIVLNTTSVSGSPTGDIFKKGDYIQLDTNYRYPYTVTADVTFSGSSVTVPINRGFISQTGYTVSGKGIEVGSDVTWRVKALQNPTYSIIPYDRISFSGAFQLVEVIT
;
A
#
# COMPACT_ATOMS: atom_id res chain seq x y z
N MET A 1 -11.41 3.45 -13.24
CA MET A 1 -10.86 4.82 -13.04
C MET A 1 -11.33 5.49 -11.75
N GLY A 2 -12.01 4.76 -10.85
CA GLY A 2 -12.69 5.32 -9.68
C GLY A 2 -11.78 5.71 -8.52
N PHE A 3 -11.16 4.74 -7.86
CA PHE A 3 -10.44 5.03 -6.60
C PHE A 3 -9.13 5.79 -6.80
N GLN A 4 -8.43 5.60 -7.92
CA GLN A 4 -7.24 6.40 -8.22
C GLN A 4 -7.58 7.89 -8.39
N THR A 5 -8.75 8.22 -8.95
CA THR A 5 -9.20 9.61 -9.06
C THR A 5 -9.47 10.22 -7.69
N ILE A 6 -9.99 9.45 -6.73
CA ILE A 6 -10.16 9.89 -5.34
C ILE A 6 -8.79 10.21 -4.73
N ILE A 7 -7.81 9.31 -4.88
CA ILE A 7 -6.44 9.53 -4.40
C ILE A 7 -5.82 10.78 -5.04
N ASN A 8 -6.06 11.01 -6.34
CA ASN A 8 -5.53 12.17 -7.06
C ASN A 8 -6.16 13.51 -6.64
N ASN A 9 -7.31 13.48 -5.99
CA ASN A 9 -7.99 14.67 -5.46
C ASN A 9 -8.01 14.70 -3.92
N ALA A 10 -7.21 13.86 -3.28
CA ALA A 10 -7.16 13.81 -1.82
C ALA A 10 -6.53 15.08 -1.24
N SER A 11 -7.14 15.63 -0.18
CA SER A 11 -6.53 16.65 0.68
C SER A 11 -5.63 16.03 1.73
N ASP A 12 -6.03 14.87 2.23
CA ASP A 12 -5.24 14.06 3.16
C ASP A 12 -5.57 12.57 3.04
N ILE A 13 -4.63 11.74 3.46
CA ILE A 13 -4.76 10.29 3.49
C ILE A 13 -4.25 9.79 4.84
N THR A 14 -5.10 9.08 5.58
CA THR A 14 -4.68 8.33 6.76
C THR A 14 -4.56 6.85 6.41
N ILE A 15 -3.40 6.27 6.67
CA ILE A 15 -3.12 4.84 6.44
C ILE A 15 -3.08 4.13 7.79
N ASP A 16 -4.06 3.26 8.04
CA ASP A 16 -4.09 2.41 9.22
C ASP A 16 -3.63 1.00 8.86
N ARG A 17 -2.70 0.48 9.65
CA ARG A 17 -2.08 -0.85 9.50
C ARG A 17 -2.29 -1.71 10.73
N ARG A 18 -3.34 -1.44 11.50
CA ARG A 18 -3.58 -2.16 12.75
C ARG A 18 -3.87 -3.63 12.49
N LYS A 19 -3.23 -4.45 13.28
CA LYS A 19 -3.52 -5.88 13.29
C LYS A 19 -4.90 -6.10 13.91
N ALA A 20 -5.72 -6.93 13.27
CA ALA A 20 -6.96 -7.39 13.87
C ALA A 20 -6.62 -8.33 15.03
N ALA A 21 -6.60 -7.80 16.24
CA ALA A 21 -6.34 -8.55 17.45
C ALA A 21 -7.59 -8.66 18.30
N SER A 22 -7.88 -9.86 18.79
CA SER A 22 -8.90 -10.10 19.81
C SER A 22 -8.21 -10.19 21.16
N THR A 23 -8.60 -9.33 22.08
CA THR A 23 -8.05 -9.32 23.44
C THR A 23 -9.11 -9.80 24.42
N VAL A 24 -8.76 -10.81 25.23
CA VAL A 24 -9.62 -11.38 26.26
C VAL A 24 -8.89 -11.31 27.59
N ILE A 25 -9.58 -10.78 28.61
CA ILE A 25 -9.10 -10.86 30.01
C ILE A 25 -9.63 -12.16 30.57
N THR A 26 -8.72 -13.04 30.99
CA THR A 26 -9.09 -14.31 31.63
C THR A 26 -9.63 -14.05 33.04
N ARG A 27 -10.36 -15.01 33.59
CA ARG A 27 -10.90 -14.94 34.97
C ARG A 27 -9.82 -14.74 36.05
N SER A 28 -8.58 -15.08 35.72
CA SER A 28 -7.40 -14.85 36.56
C SER A 28 -6.72 -13.50 36.35
N GLY A 29 -7.32 -12.60 35.58
CA GLY A 29 -6.78 -11.25 35.30
C GLY A 29 -5.68 -11.20 34.24
N HIS A 30 -5.31 -12.33 33.61
CA HIS A 30 -4.32 -12.32 32.55
C HIS A 30 -4.91 -11.86 31.21
N LEU A 31 -4.21 -10.93 30.56
CA LEU A 31 -4.54 -10.47 29.22
C LEU A 31 -4.02 -11.51 28.21
N ARG A 32 -4.91 -12.04 27.37
CA ARG A 32 -4.56 -12.86 26.22
C ARG A 32 -4.96 -12.16 24.95
N THR A 33 -4.01 -11.98 24.02
CA THR A 33 -4.24 -11.39 22.72
C THR A 33 -4.00 -12.45 21.65
N ALA A 34 -4.94 -12.61 20.74
CA ALA A 34 -4.81 -13.49 19.57
C ALA A 34 -4.94 -12.64 18.31
N GLU A 35 -3.96 -12.74 17.41
CA GLU A 35 -4.06 -12.16 16.07
C GLU A 35 -4.91 -13.09 15.20
N ARG A 36 -5.95 -12.54 14.55
CA ARG A 36 -6.89 -13.35 13.77
C ARG A 36 -6.62 -13.36 12.28
N LEU A 37 -5.98 -12.32 11.74
CA LEU A 37 -5.74 -12.15 10.31
C LEU A 37 -4.43 -11.40 10.08
N PRO A 38 -3.80 -11.54 8.90
CA PRO A 38 -2.74 -10.63 8.50
C PRO A 38 -3.26 -9.19 8.58
N SER A 39 -2.42 -8.25 8.99
CA SER A 39 -2.81 -6.84 9.03
C SER A 39 -3.11 -6.37 7.59
N VAL A 40 -4.29 -5.83 7.39
CA VAL A 40 -4.70 -5.19 6.13
C VAL A 40 -4.46 -3.68 6.22
N TYR A 41 -4.27 -3.04 5.08
CA TYR A 41 -4.23 -1.58 5.01
C TYR A 41 -5.66 -1.04 4.91
N LEU A 42 -5.94 -0.06 5.74
CA LEU A 42 -7.17 0.73 5.70
C LEU A 42 -6.80 2.18 5.39
N PHE A 43 -7.38 2.73 4.35
CA PHE A 43 -7.16 4.10 3.92
C PHE A 43 -8.41 4.92 4.20
N ASN A 44 -8.25 6.02 4.96
CA ASN A 44 -9.27 7.06 5.06
C ASN A 44 -8.79 8.24 4.23
N VAL A 45 -9.53 8.55 3.18
CA VAL A 45 -9.16 9.57 2.19
C VAL A 45 -10.19 10.69 2.24
N ASN A 46 -9.77 11.88 2.62
CA ASN A 46 -10.57 13.07 2.51
C ASN A 46 -10.27 13.74 1.16
N VAL A 47 -11.31 14.07 0.44
CA VAL A 47 -11.19 14.77 -0.84
C VAL A 47 -11.16 16.28 -0.59
N ALA A 48 -10.35 16.99 -1.36
CA ALA A 48 -10.25 18.44 -1.25
C ALA A 48 -11.60 19.12 -1.50
N ASP A 49 -11.93 20.10 -0.66
CA ASP A 49 -13.13 20.90 -0.82
C ASP A 49 -13.06 21.80 -2.07
N GLY A 50 -14.24 22.04 -2.65
CA GLY A 50 -14.37 22.99 -3.74
C GLY A 50 -13.98 22.47 -5.12
N LEU A 51 -13.98 21.15 -5.30
CA LEU A 51 -13.85 20.56 -6.64
C LEU A 51 -14.97 21.08 -7.55
N THR A 52 -14.63 21.36 -8.80
CA THR A 52 -15.57 21.81 -9.81
C THR A 52 -16.43 20.65 -10.29
N TYR A 53 -17.77 20.77 -10.21
CA TYR A 53 -18.70 19.71 -10.61
C TYR A 53 -18.55 19.34 -12.08
N SER A 54 -18.50 20.34 -12.97
CA SER A 54 -18.39 20.11 -14.41
C SER A 54 -17.14 19.30 -14.79
N THR A 55 -16.01 19.54 -14.10
CA THR A 55 -14.75 18.83 -14.35
C THR A 55 -14.75 17.45 -13.71
N ASN A 56 -15.44 17.27 -12.57
CA ASN A 56 -15.43 16.03 -11.79
C ASN A 56 -16.73 15.22 -11.89
N ARG A 57 -17.61 15.57 -12.82
CA ARG A 57 -18.89 14.88 -13.03
C ARG A 57 -18.70 13.38 -13.29
N SER A 58 -17.68 13.01 -14.06
CA SER A 58 -17.36 11.60 -14.31
C SER A 58 -16.98 10.84 -13.04
N LEU A 59 -16.28 11.50 -12.10
CA LEU A 59 -15.96 10.94 -10.80
C LEU A 59 -17.24 10.64 -9.99
N ILE A 60 -18.18 11.57 -9.97
CA ILE A 60 -19.45 11.40 -9.24
C ILE A 60 -20.29 10.28 -9.85
N GLU A 61 -20.45 10.26 -11.16
CA GLU A 61 -21.15 9.18 -11.86
C GLU A 61 -20.51 7.83 -11.62
N GLU A 62 -19.19 7.80 -11.52
CA GLU A 62 -18.44 6.58 -11.24
C GLU A 62 -18.60 6.13 -9.80
N LEU A 63 -18.60 7.06 -8.83
CA LEU A 63 -18.84 6.78 -7.41
C LEU A 63 -20.27 6.28 -7.15
N ASP A 64 -21.26 6.87 -7.79
CA ASP A 64 -22.66 6.46 -7.66
C ASP A 64 -22.90 5.07 -8.29
N ARG A 65 -22.13 4.74 -9.33
CA ARG A 65 -22.20 3.45 -10.02
C ARG A 65 -21.33 2.37 -9.38
N LEU A 66 -20.29 2.76 -8.62
CA LEU A 66 -19.38 1.80 -7.99
C LEU A 66 -20.13 0.95 -6.98
N ASP A 67 -20.42 -0.28 -7.40
CA ASP A 67 -20.83 -1.32 -6.48
C ASP A 67 -19.65 -1.57 -5.51
N ARG A 68 -19.95 -1.71 -4.22
CA ARG A 68 -18.96 -2.03 -3.15
C ARG A 68 -18.21 -3.35 -3.39
N THR A 69 -18.58 -4.09 -4.42
CA THR A 69 -17.94 -5.35 -4.83
C THR A 69 -16.72 -5.13 -5.73
N ILE A 70 -16.59 -3.96 -6.35
CA ILE A 70 -15.51 -3.68 -7.30
C ILE A 70 -14.18 -3.51 -6.56
N GLU A 71 -13.16 -4.19 -7.10
CA GLU A 71 -11.77 -4.08 -6.66
C GLU A 71 -10.99 -3.25 -7.67
N GLU A 72 -10.24 -2.29 -7.19
CA GLU A 72 -9.35 -1.47 -8.02
C GLU A 72 -7.98 -1.34 -7.41
N GLU A 73 -6.98 -1.07 -8.24
CA GLU A 73 -5.64 -0.73 -7.80
C GLU A 73 -5.53 0.78 -7.57
N ILE A 74 -4.91 1.18 -6.46
CA ILE A 74 -4.53 2.56 -6.16
C ILE A 74 -3.03 2.67 -6.01
N ASN A 75 -2.48 3.80 -6.44
CA ASN A 75 -1.09 4.16 -6.29
C ASN A 75 -1.00 5.57 -5.66
N ILE A 76 -0.41 5.66 -4.48
CA ILE A 76 -0.24 6.94 -3.77
C ILE A 76 0.97 7.70 -4.32
N GLY A 77 2.01 6.98 -4.72
CA GLY A 77 3.27 7.54 -5.20
C GLY A 77 3.15 8.35 -6.49
N THR A 78 2.13 8.06 -7.31
CA THR A 78 1.84 8.78 -8.55
C THR A 78 0.71 9.80 -8.39
N SER A 79 0.25 10.05 -7.16
CA SER A 79 -0.82 11.02 -6.91
C SER A 79 -0.39 12.45 -7.22
N ASN A 80 -1.31 13.24 -7.78
CA ASN A 80 -1.07 14.65 -8.13
C ASN A 80 -1.19 15.61 -6.93
N THR A 81 -1.46 15.11 -5.74
CA THR A 81 -1.83 15.92 -4.56
C THR A 81 -0.65 16.31 -3.66
N GLY A 82 0.59 16.01 -4.06
CA GLY A 82 1.75 16.23 -3.21
C GLY A 82 1.89 15.22 -2.05
N LEU A 83 1.09 14.15 -2.05
CA LEU A 83 1.15 13.06 -1.06
C LEU A 83 2.11 11.91 -1.47
N ALA A 84 2.73 12.02 -2.63
CA ALA A 84 3.65 11.01 -3.17
C ALA A 84 4.83 10.71 -2.22
N TYR A 85 5.21 11.65 -1.37
CA TYR A 85 6.28 11.46 -0.37
C TYR A 85 5.98 10.33 0.62
N ILE A 86 4.70 9.96 0.81
CA ILE A 86 4.28 8.89 1.75
C ILE A 86 4.90 7.54 1.36
N THR A 87 5.03 7.30 0.05
CA THR A 87 5.60 6.05 -0.47
C THR A 87 7.03 6.24 -0.99
N GLN A 88 7.61 7.43 -0.83
CA GLN A 88 8.94 7.71 -1.35
C GLN A 88 9.98 6.74 -0.77
N TYR A 89 10.71 6.08 -1.67
CA TYR A 89 11.81 5.20 -1.31
C TYR A 89 12.96 5.99 -0.67
N GLN A 90 13.44 5.53 0.49
CA GLN A 90 14.48 6.19 1.29
C GLN A 90 15.83 5.48 1.24
N GLY A 91 15.90 4.30 0.61
CA GLY A 91 17.15 3.58 0.41
C GLY A 91 18.04 4.24 -0.65
N ASN A 92 19.21 3.66 -0.89
CA ASN A 92 20.23 4.23 -1.77
C ASN A 92 20.37 3.54 -3.13
N LEU A 93 19.45 2.65 -3.51
CA LEU A 93 19.46 2.02 -4.82
C LEU A 93 18.86 2.95 -5.88
N THR A 94 19.47 2.94 -7.05
CA THR A 94 18.87 3.55 -8.24
C THR A 94 17.77 2.64 -8.82
N PRO A 95 16.82 3.18 -9.61
CA PRO A 95 15.79 2.36 -10.27
C PRO A 95 16.39 1.24 -11.13
N ALA A 96 17.52 1.48 -11.78
CA ALA A 96 18.23 0.46 -12.57
C ALA A 96 18.76 -0.69 -11.70
N GLN A 97 19.22 -0.40 -10.49
CA GLN A 97 19.68 -1.40 -9.53
C GLN A 97 18.52 -2.18 -8.92
N ILE A 98 17.40 -1.52 -8.63
CA ILE A 98 16.18 -2.17 -8.14
C ILE A 98 15.70 -3.22 -9.15
N ASN A 99 15.69 -2.90 -10.44
CA ASN A 99 15.30 -3.81 -11.51
C ASN A 99 16.23 -5.04 -11.67
N GLN A 100 17.42 -5.01 -11.06
CA GLN A 100 18.36 -6.13 -11.08
C GLN A 100 18.15 -7.10 -9.89
N ILE A 101 17.34 -6.69 -8.91
CA ILE A 101 17.05 -7.50 -7.72
C ILE A 101 15.95 -8.50 -8.04
N THR A 102 16.14 -9.73 -7.59
CA THR A 102 15.10 -10.77 -7.67
C THR A 102 14.84 -11.38 -6.30
N VAL A 103 13.65 -11.88 -6.10
CA VAL A 103 13.27 -12.56 -4.86
C VAL A 103 13.80 -14.00 -4.90
N THR A 104 14.47 -14.43 -3.85
CA THR A 104 14.88 -15.85 -3.66
C THR A 104 13.78 -16.61 -2.94
N SER A 105 13.27 -16.07 -1.86
CA SER A 105 12.18 -16.65 -1.06
C SER A 105 11.46 -15.58 -0.26
N ALA A 106 10.23 -15.88 0.15
CA ALA A 106 9.48 -15.04 1.06
C ALA A 106 8.66 -15.94 2.00
N THR A 107 8.90 -15.82 3.30
CA THR A 107 8.24 -16.64 4.33
C THR A 107 8.15 -15.88 5.64
N GLY A 108 7.06 -16.09 6.37
CA GLY A 108 6.85 -15.42 7.65
C GLY A 108 6.94 -13.90 7.51
N GLY A 109 7.75 -13.28 8.33
CA GLY A 109 7.98 -11.82 8.33
C GLY A 109 9.20 -11.36 7.52
N ASN A 110 9.68 -12.13 6.55
CA ASN A 110 10.89 -11.82 5.80
C ASN A 110 10.75 -12.09 4.30
N ILE A 111 11.39 -11.24 3.50
CA ILE A 111 11.64 -11.44 2.08
C ILE A 111 13.15 -11.54 1.87
N VAL A 112 13.61 -12.62 1.25
CA VAL A 112 15.03 -12.81 0.90
C VAL A 112 15.23 -12.43 -0.56
N LEU A 113 16.09 -11.46 -0.79
CA LEU A 113 16.42 -10.90 -2.10
C LEU A 113 17.79 -11.39 -2.55
N ASN A 114 17.89 -11.72 -3.84
CA ASN A 114 19.16 -11.96 -4.53
C ASN A 114 19.67 -10.62 -5.07
N THR A 115 20.84 -10.23 -4.62
CA THR A 115 21.52 -8.98 -4.99
C THR A 115 22.80 -9.21 -5.80
N THR A 116 23.06 -10.43 -6.23
CA THR A 116 24.29 -10.81 -6.97
C THR A 116 24.46 -10.02 -8.26
N SER A 117 23.37 -9.73 -8.95
CA SER A 117 23.38 -9.02 -10.24
C SER A 117 23.39 -7.50 -10.11
N VAL A 118 23.34 -6.95 -8.89
CA VAL A 118 23.28 -5.49 -8.68
C VAL A 118 24.61 -4.86 -9.03
N SER A 119 24.59 -3.98 -10.01
CA SER A 119 25.78 -3.30 -10.52
C SER A 119 26.25 -2.19 -9.56
N GLY A 120 27.55 -1.93 -9.56
CA GLY A 120 28.17 -0.80 -8.85
C GLY A 120 28.34 -0.99 -7.33
N SER A 121 28.03 -2.19 -6.78
CA SER A 121 28.21 -2.52 -5.36
C SER A 121 27.77 -1.37 -4.44
N PRO A 122 26.46 -1.08 -4.34
CA PRO A 122 25.96 0.00 -3.52
C PRO A 122 26.50 -0.08 -2.07
N THR A 123 26.78 1.05 -1.46
CA THR A 123 27.25 1.11 -0.08
C THR A 123 26.14 1.64 0.82
N GLY A 124 26.09 1.18 2.06
CA GLY A 124 25.10 1.60 3.04
C GLY A 124 23.77 0.87 2.92
N ASP A 125 22.70 1.51 3.40
CA ASP A 125 21.41 0.87 3.52
C ASP A 125 20.63 0.95 2.21
N ILE A 126 20.29 -0.21 1.68
CA ILE A 126 19.52 -0.35 0.46
C ILE A 126 18.00 -0.30 0.72
N PHE A 127 17.57 -0.52 1.94
CA PHE A 127 16.21 -0.23 2.40
C PHE A 127 16.27 0.45 3.76
N LYS A 128 15.39 1.40 3.96
CA LYS A 128 15.19 2.05 5.26
C LYS A 128 13.91 1.54 5.92
N LYS A 129 13.91 1.55 7.24
CA LYS A 129 12.70 1.29 8.01
C LYS A 129 11.60 2.27 7.59
N GLY A 130 10.47 1.71 7.14
CA GLY A 130 9.34 2.49 6.63
C GLY A 130 9.19 2.44 5.12
N ASP A 131 10.23 2.05 4.37
CA ASP A 131 10.11 1.84 2.93
C ASP A 131 9.03 0.82 2.61
N TYR A 132 8.32 1.05 1.50
CA TYR A 132 7.38 0.09 0.95
C TYR A 132 8.06 -0.79 -0.08
N ILE A 133 7.81 -2.08 0.02
CA ILE A 133 8.27 -3.11 -0.92
C ILE A 133 7.10 -4.00 -1.34
N GLN A 134 7.06 -4.36 -2.61
CA GLN A 134 6.06 -5.23 -3.20
C GLN A 134 6.75 -6.16 -4.21
N LEU A 135 6.23 -7.37 -4.38
CA LEU A 135 6.72 -8.26 -5.42
C LEU A 135 6.04 -7.92 -6.75
N ASP A 136 6.82 -7.85 -7.82
CA ASP A 136 6.31 -7.66 -9.18
C ASP A 136 5.63 -8.95 -9.67
N THR A 137 4.35 -9.05 -9.39
CA THR A 137 3.55 -10.26 -9.66
C THR A 137 2.09 -9.91 -9.83
N ASN A 138 1.27 -10.87 -10.29
CA ASN A 138 -0.18 -10.70 -10.40
C ASN A 138 -0.87 -10.48 -9.04
N TYR A 139 -0.22 -10.89 -7.94
CA TYR A 139 -0.70 -10.71 -6.58
C TYR A 139 0.16 -9.65 -5.88
N ARG A 140 -0.25 -8.41 -5.99
CA ARG A 140 0.48 -7.26 -5.47
C ARG A 140 0.05 -6.96 -4.05
N TYR A 141 0.84 -7.41 -3.07
CA TYR A 141 0.65 -7.10 -1.66
C TYR A 141 1.81 -6.26 -1.16
N PRO A 142 1.57 -4.99 -0.81
CA PRO A 142 2.61 -4.14 -0.25
C PRO A 142 2.99 -4.55 1.17
N TYR A 143 4.26 -4.45 1.46
CA TYR A 143 4.84 -4.64 2.79
C TYR A 143 5.63 -3.39 3.17
N THR A 144 5.72 -3.13 4.47
CA THR A 144 6.59 -2.08 4.99
C THR A 144 7.83 -2.71 5.61
N VAL A 145 8.99 -2.22 5.25
CA VAL A 145 10.27 -2.64 5.85
C VAL A 145 10.32 -2.21 7.31
N THR A 146 10.70 -3.11 8.21
CA THR A 146 10.67 -2.87 9.67
C THR A 146 12.02 -2.54 10.28
N ALA A 147 13.12 -2.75 9.56
CA ALA A 147 14.47 -2.38 9.97
C ALA A 147 15.32 -1.99 8.76
N ASP A 148 16.34 -1.17 8.96
CA ASP A 148 17.30 -0.81 7.92
C ASP A 148 18.02 -2.07 7.42
N VAL A 149 18.24 -2.16 6.11
CA VAL A 149 18.88 -3.30 5.44
C VAL A 149 20.06 -2.83 4.63
N THR A 150 21.26 -3.25 5.03
CA THR A 150 22.51 -2.91 4.35
C THR A 150 22.75 -3.85 3.16
N PHE A 151 23.37 -3.33 2.12
CA PHE A 151 23.72 -4.10 0.92
C PHE A 151 24.63 -5.28 1.24
N SER A 152 24.36 -6.40 0.60
CA SER A 152 25.28 -7.54 0.50
C SER A 152 25.33 -8.01 -0.97
N GLY A 153 26.51 -8.30 -1.46
CA GLY A 153 26.73 -8.71 -2.86
C GLY A 153 26.18 -10.10 -3.24
N SER A 154 25.51 -10.81 -2.35
CA SER A 154 24.94 -12.14 -2.62
C SER A 154 23.45 -12.20 -2.35
N SER A 155 23.06 -11.97 -1.11
CA SER A 155 21.64 -11.95 -0.71
C SER A 155 21.45 -11.07 0.51
N VAL A 156 20.24 -10.52 0.64
CA VAL A 156 19.82 -9.73 1.79
C VAL A 156 18.46 -10.19 2.26
N THR A 157 18.25 -10.14 3.57
CA THR A 157 16.95 -10.44 4.19
C THR A 157 16.29 -9.13 4.59
N VAL A 158 15.10 -8.89 4.03
CA VAL A 158 14.29 -7.70 4.31
C VAL A 158 13.18 -8.08 5.29
N PRO A 159 13.22 -7.61 6.54
CA PRO A 159 12.14 -7.86 7.50
C PRO A 159 10.93 -6.98 7.17
N ILE A 160 9.73 -7.58 7.19
CA ILE A 160 8.47 -6.93 6.79
C ILE A 160 7.45 -6.89 7.94
N ASN A 161 6.53 -5.94 7.86
CA ASN A 161 5.59 -5.62 8.94
C ASN A 161 4.50 -6.66 9.20
N ARG A 162 4.28 -7.56 8.27
CA ARG A 162 3.26 -8.63 8.36
C ARG A 162 3.79 -9.92 7.76
N GLY A 163 3.19 -11.05 8.12
CA GLY A 163 3.50 -12.33 7.49
C GLY A 163 3.32 -12.24 5.98
N PHE A 164 4.25 -12.87 5.25
CA PHE A 164 4.14 -12.95 3.80
C PHE A 164 2.84 -13.64 3.40
N ILE A 165 2.07 -13.02 2.52
CA ILE A 165 0.80 -13.52 2.01
C ILE A 165 1.11 -14.44 0.84
N SER A 166 1.02 -15.75 1.09
CA SER A 166 1.25 -16.77 0.08
C SER A 166 -0.08 -17.24 -0.51
N GLN A 167 -0.09 -17.48 -1.80
CA GLN A 167 -1.23 -18.05 -2.49
C GLN A 167 -0.89 -19.38 -3.15
N THR A 168 -1.86 -20.26 -3.26
CA THR A 168 -1.67 -21.58 -3.88
C THR A 168 -1.27 -21.43 -5.35
N GLY A 169 -0.20 -22.12 -5.74
CA GLY A 169 0.34 -22.05 -7.11
C GLY A 169 1.20 -20.83 -7.40
N TYR A 170 1.52 -20.02 -6.39
CA TYR A 170 2.33 -18.82 -6.53
C TYR A 170 3.80 -19.09 -6.26
N THR A 171 4.65 -18.82 -7.26
CA THR A 171 6.11 -18.92 -7.13
C THR A 171 6.70 -17.53 -6.96
N VAL A 172 7.33 -17.27 -5.82
CA VAL A 172 8.00 -16.00 -5.51
C VAL A 172 9.43 -15.92 -6.07
N SER A 173 10.09 -17.07 -6.19
CA SER A 173 11.49 -17.12 -6.65
C SER A 173 11.65 -16.59 -8.06
N GLY A 174 12.66 -15.75 -8.26
CA GLY A 174 12.97 -15.12 -9.54
C GLY A 174 12.10 -13.91 -9.91
N LYS A 175 11.12 -13.53 -9.08
CA LYS A 175 10.30 -12.33 -9.31
C LYS A 175 11.07 -11.07 -8.96
N GLY A 176 10.79 -9.97 -9.68
CA GLY A 176 11.30 -8.65 -9.37
C GLY A 176 10.61 -8.04 -8.14
N ILE A 177 11.05 -6.87 -7.77
CA ILE A 177 10.45 -6.07 -6.71
C ILE A 177 10.05 -4.69 -7.24
N GLU A 178 9.01 -4.15 -6.65
CA GLU A 178 8.59 -2.76 -6.79
C GLU A 178 8.77 -2.06 -5.45
N VAL A 179 9.24 -0.82 -5.46
CA VAL A 179 9.50 -0.03 -4.24
C VAL A 179 9.05 1.41 -4.42
N GLY A 180 8.74 2.05 -3.33
CA GLY A 180 8.46 3.48 -3.33
C GLY A 180 7.22 3.84 -4.14
N SER A 181 7.38 4.69 -5.15
CA SER A 181 6.29 5.20 -6.00
C SER A 181 5.59 4.14 -6.85
N ASP A 182 6.22 3.00 -7.07
CA ASP A 182 5.69 1.95 -7.95
C ASP A 182 4.77 0.98 -7.21
N VAL A 183 4.73 1.09 -5.88
CA VAL A 183 3.90 0.24 -5.02
C VAL A 183 2.42 0.57 -5.20
N THR A 184 1.61 -0.46 -5.40
CA THR A 184 0.16 -0.36 -5.57
C THR A 184 -0.60 -1.19 -4.54
N TRP A 185 -1.80 -0.76 -4.19
CA TRP A 185 -2.72 -1.50 -3.31
C TRP A 185 -3.98 -1.88 -4.08
N ARG A 186 -4.40 -3.12 -3.98
CA ARG A 186 -5.71 -3.56 -4.44
C ARG A 186 -6.72 -3.32 -3.33
N VAL A 187 -7.71 -2.49 -3.58
CA VAL A 187 -8.64 -2.01 -2.56
C VAL A 187 -10.09 -2.17 -2.96
N LYS A 188 -10.97 -2.22 -1.95
CA LYS A 188 -12.42 -2.08 -2.05
C LYS A 188 -12.90 -0.92 -1.20
N ALA A 189 -14.00 -0.28 -1.58
CA ALA A 189 -14.65 0.70 -0.75
C ALA A 189 -15.45 0.02 0.38
N LEU A 190 -15.18 0.42 1.63
CA LEU A 190 -16.02 0.11 2.79
C LEU A 190 -17.11 1.15 2.96
N GLN A 191 -16.75 2.42 2.76
CA GLN A 191 -17.66 3.54 2.91
C GLN A 191 -17.32 4.64 1.91
N ASN A 192 -18.35 5.20 1.28
CA ASN A 192 -18.27 6.40 0.48
C ASN A 192 -18.86 7.57 1.28
N PRO A 193 -18.26 8.77 1.22
CA PRO A 193 -18.86 9.96 1.79
C PRO A 193 -20.11 10.36 1.02
N THR A 194 -20.98 11.13 1.66
CA THR A 194 -22.04 11.86 0.95
C THR A 194 -21.47 13.09 0.29
N TYR A 195 -22.06 13.52 -0.81
CA TYR A 195 -21.68 14.76 -1.47
C TYR A 195 -22.88 15.67 -1.68
N SER A 196 -22.62 16.97 -1.79
CA SER A 196 -23.58 18.00 -2.11
C SER A 196 -23.08 18.83 -3.27
N ILE A 197 -23.97 19.09 -4.23
CA ILE A 197 -23.71 20.03 -5.32
C ILE A 197 -24.15 21.41 -4.84
N ILE A 198 -23.21 22.33 -4.77
CA ILE A 198 -23.44 23.69 -4.28
C ILE A 198 -23.36 24.70 -5.44
N PRO A 199 -23.99 25.90 -5.30
CA PRO A 199 -23.95 26.93 -6.32
C PRO A 199 -22.53 27.25 -6.80
N TYR A 200 -22.42 27.80 -8.01
CA TYR A 200 -21.17 28.15 -8.66
C TYR A 200 -20.29 26.95 -9.07
N ASP A 201 -20.93 25.87 -9.50
CA ASP A 201 -20.26 24.69 -10.07
C ASP A 201 -19.28 24.01 -9.08
N ARG A 202 -19.69 23.83 -7.83
CA ARG A 202 -18.85 23.24 -6.80
C ARG A 202 -19.49 22.02 -6.17
N ILE A 203 -18.60 21.13 -5.68
CA ILE A 203 -18.96 19.93 -4.90
C ILE A 203 -18.33 20.06 -3.52
N SER A 204 -19.08 19.66 -2.50
CA SER A 204 -18.57 19.43 -1.15
C SER A 204 -18.83 18.00 -0.75
N PHE A 205 -17.81 17.33 -0.21
CA PHE A 205 -17.91 15.98 0.34
C PHE A 205 -18.06 16.07 1.86
N SER A 206 -18.90 15.19 2.42
CA SER A 206 -19.06 15.04 3.87
C SER A 206 -18.62 13.66 4.30
N GLY A 207 -17.53 13.59 5.04
CA GLY A 207 -16.88 12.35 5.47
C GLY A 207 -15.73 11.92 4.58
N ALA A 208 -15.07 10.83 4.95
CA ALA A 208 -13.95 10.25 4.23
C ALA A 208 -14.38 9.05 3.39
N PHE A 209 -13.68 8.81 2.30
CA PHE A 209 -13.68 7.53 1.62
C PHE A 209 -12.89 6.54 2.47
N GLN A 210 -13.50 5.42 2.82
CA GLN A 210 -12.80 4.33 3.48
C GLN A 210 -12.53 3.21 2.48
N LEU A 211 -11.26 3.01 2.16
CA LEU A 211 -10.80 1.95 1.28
C LEU A 211 -10.05 0.90 2.10
N VAL A 212 -10.32 -0.37 1.85
CA VAL A 212 -9.64 -1.49 2.52
C VAL A 212 -8.90 -2.33 1.50
N GLU A 213 -7.68 -2.71 1.85
CA GLU A 213 -6.89 -3.66 1.07
C GLU A 213 -7.61 -5.01 0.98
N VAL A 214 -7.63 -5.58 -0.23
CA VAL A 214 -8.20 -6.90 -0.50
C VAL A 214 -7.08 -7.93 -0.52
N ILE A 215 -7.20 -8.93 0.34
CA ILE A 215 -6.36 -10.13 0.35
C ILE A 215 -7.24 -11.28 -0.13
N THR A 216 -6.94 -11.82 -1.31
CA THR A 216 -7.67 -12.94 -1.94
C THR A 216 -6.86 -14.21 -1.93
#